data_e7990239f9b951c7eb4aaa775928f931
#
_entry.id   e7990239f9b951c7eb4aaa775928f931
#
_cell.length_a   1.000
_cell.length_b   1.000
_cell.length_c   1.000
_cell.angle_alpha   90.00
_cell.angle_beta   90.00
_cell.angle_gamma   90.00
#
_symmetry.space_group_name_H-M   'P 1'
#
loop_
_entity.id
_entity.type
_entity.pdbx_description
1 polymer ?
#
loop_
_entity_poly.entity_id
_entity_poly.type
_entity_poly.pdbx_seq_one_letter_code
_entity_poly.pdbx_strand_id
1 'polypeptide(L)' 'MIRVNLDVMLAKRRLSSGELAERLGITPANLSILKTNKGKAIRFSTLDALCRILECQLADILEYVPDTTESEAV' A
#
# COMPACT_ATOMS: atom_id res chain seq x y z
N MET A 1 -7.71 11.84 -2.42
CA MET A 1 -7.23 10.93 -1.37
C MET A 1 -6.13 10.03 -1.91
N ILE A 2 -5.35 9.48 -1.04
CA ILE A 2 -4.31 8.55 -1.45
C ILE A 2 -4.83 7.15 -1.26
N ARG A 3 -4.72 6.35 -2.31
CA ARG A 3 -5.15 4.95 -2.26
C ARG A 3 -3.94 4.04 -2.22
N VAL A 4 -3.99 3.02 -1.39
CA VAL A 4 -2.92 2.03 -1.31
C VAL A 4 -3.35 0.80 -2.09
N ASN A 5 -2.58 0.43 -3.11
CA ASN A 5 -2.91 -0.68 -4.02
C ASN A 5 -2.05 -1.91 -3.77
N LEU A 6 -1.83 -2.25 -2.52
CA LEU A 6 -0.99 -3.39 -2.19
C LEU A 6 -1.58 -4.72 -2.65
N ASP A 7 -2.90 -4.87 -2.58
CA ASP A 7 -3.52 -6.13 -2.99
C ASP A 7 -3.27 -6.42 -4.46
N VAL A 8 -3.26 -5.39 -5.30
CA VAL A 8 -3.00 -5.57 -6.72
C VAL A 8 -1.58 -6.07 -6.93
N MET A 9 -0.62 -5.48 -6.21
CA MET A 9 0.77 -5.91 -6.35
C MET A 9 1.02 -7.29 -5.78
N LEU A 10 0.35 -7.63 -4.68
CA LEU A 10 0.46 -8.97 -4.13
C LEU A 10 -0.03 -10.01 -5.14
N ALA A 11 -1.14 -9.71 -5.80
CA ALA A 11 -1.67 -10.60 -6.81
C ALA A 11 -0.71 -10.74 -7.99
N LYS A 12 -0.12 -9.64 -8.42
CA LYS A 12 0.83 -9.66 -9.53
C LYS A 12 2.07 -10.46 -9.21
N ARG A 13 2.52 -10.43 -7.96
CA ARG A 13 3.73 -11.13 -7.56
C ARG A 13 3.44 -12.49 -6.95
N ARG A 14 2.16 -12.87 -6.87
CA ARG A 14 1.75 -14.13 -6.28
C ARG A 14 2.28 -14.30 -4.87
N LEU A 15 2.19 -13.22 -4.10
CA LEU A 15 2.67 -13.20 -2.74
C LEU A 15 1.48 -13.08 -1.81
N SER A 16 1.47 -13.81 -0.72
CA SER A 16 0.39 -13.68 0.24
C SER A 16 0.65 -12.53 1.18
N SER A 17 -0.40 -12.04 1.81
CA SER A 17 -0.27 -10.99 2.81
C SER A 17 0.66 -11.41 3.95
N GLY A 18 0.55 -12.68 4.35
CA GLY A 18 1.40 -13.18 5.42
C GLY A 18 2.87 -13.16 5.05
N GLU A 19 3.18 -13.53 3.80
CA GLU A 19 4.54 -13.50 3.35
C GLU A 19 5.07 -12.07 3.29
N LEU A 20 4.27 -11.14 2.85
CA LEU A 20 4.70 -9.76 2.78
C LEU A 20 4.93 -9.21 4.18
N ALA A 21 4.02 -9.49 5.12
CA ALA A 21 4.20 -9.02 6.49
C ALA A 21 5.49 -9.58 7.09
N GLU A 22 5.78 -10.84 6.82
CA GLU A 22 7.00 -11.45 7.32
C GLU A 22 8.24 -10.79 6.74
N ARG A 23 8.24 -10.52 5.45
CA ARG A 23 9.39 -9.89 4.81
C ARG A 23 9.58 -8.45 5.27
N LEU A 24 8.47 -7.77 5.59
CA LEU A 24 8.56 -6.41 6.10
C LEU A 24 8.92 -6.38 7.57
N GLY A 25 8.76 -7.49 8.27
CA GLY A 25 9.04 -7.52 9.70
C GLY A 25 7.94 -6.87 10.52
N ILE A 26 6.71 -6.93 10.04
CA ILE A 26 5.58 -6.35 10.76
C ILE A 26 4.54 -7.43 10.98
N THR A 27 3.56 -7.14 11.83
CA THR A 27 2.49 -8.09 12.10
C THR A 27 1.45 -8.05 10.96
N PRO A 28 0.72 -9.15 10.76
CA PRO A 28 -0.37 -9.13 9.78
C PRO A 28 -1.39 -8.04 10.06
N ALA A 29 -1.61 -7.73 11.34
CA ALA A 29 -2.55 -6.68 11.69
C ALA A 29 -2.07 -5.32 11.19
N ASN A 30 -0.77 -5.04 11.33
CA ASN A 30 -0.23 -3.79 10.84
C ASN A 30 -0.26 -3.72 9.32
N LEU A 31 -0.04 -4.85 8.66
CA LEU A 31 -0.13 -4.87 7.22
C LEU A 31 -1.56 -4.62 6.77
N SER A 32 -2.53 -5.16 7.49
CA SER A 32 -3.93 -4.94 7.16
C SER A 32 -4.27 -3.45 7.25
N ILE A 33 -3.72 -2.75 8.22
CA ILE A 33 -3.94 -1.31 8.34
C ILE A 33 -3.38 -0.59 7.12
N LEU A 34 -2.21 -0.99 6.65
CA LEU A 34 -1.63 -0.40 5.45
C LEU A 34 -2.50 -0.68 4.23
N LYS A 35 -2.95 -1.92 4.08
CA LYS A 35 -3.72 -2.30 2.90
C LYS A 35 -5.06 -1.60 2.81
N THR A 36 -5.68 -1.36 3.94
CA THR A 36 -7.00 -0.74 3.92
C THR A 36 -6.93 0.77 4.00
N ASN A 37 -5.71 1.31 3.98
CA ASN A 37 -5.51 2.76 4.02
C ASN A 37 -6.10 3.40 5.27
N LYS A 38 -6.15 2.66 6.36
CA LYS A 38 -6.62 3.21 7.61
C LYS A 38 -5.50 3.85 8.41
N GLY A 39 -4.27 3.59 8.03
CA GLY A 39 -3.15 4.25 8.65
C GLY A 39 -3.08 5.68 8.14
N LYS A 40 -2.59 6.56 8.98
CA LYS A 40 -2.53 7.97 8.62
C LYS A 40 -1.17 8.38 8.09
N ALA A 41 -0.20 7.50 8.17
CA ALA A 41 1.13 7.81 7.71
C ALA A 41 1.86 6.53 7.39
N ILE A 42 2.74 6.58 6.41
CA ILE A 42 3.61 5.47 6.07
C ILE A 42 5.01 6.04 6.02
N ARG A 43 5.93 5.36 6.67
CA ARG A 43 7.32 5.81 6.68
C ARG A 43 7.94 5.56 5.33
N PHE A 44 8.85 6.43 4.93
CA PHE A 44 9.58 6.25 3.68
C PHE A 44 10.36 4.93 3.70
N SER A 45 10.88 4.53 4.86
CA SER A 45 11.60 3.26 4.96
C SER A 45 10.68 2.09 4.63
N THR A 46 9.42 2.16 5.02
CA THR A 46 8.45 1.12 4.71
C THR A 46 8.15 1.12 3.22
N LEU A 47 7.99 2.30 2.63
CA LEU A 47 7.76 2.40 1.19
C LEU A 47 8.93 1.85 0.41
N ASP A 48 10.15 2.16 0.85
CA ASP A 48 11.35 1.65 0.21
C ASP A 48 11.39 0.12 0.26
N ALA A 49 11.06 -0.44 1.41
CA ALA A 49 11.06 -1.89 1.56
C ALA A 49 9.97 -2.53 0.68
N LEU A 50 8.81 -1.92 0.60
CA LEU A 50 7.74 -2.43 -0.24
C LEU A 50 8.14 -2.45 -1.71
N CYS A 51 8.75 -1.38 -2.19
CA CYS A 51 9.21 -1.32 -3.56
C CYS A 51 10.26 -2.37 -3.83
N ARG A 52 11.16 -2.58 -2.88
CA ARG A 52 12.23 -3.56 -3.06
C ARG A 52 11.69 -4.98 -3.05
N ILE A 53 10.81 -5.30 -2.11
CA ILE A 53 10.27 -6.64 -1.99
C ILE A 53 9.36 -6.97 -3.16
N LEU A 54 8.53 -6.03 -3.57
CA LEU A 54 7.59 -6.24 -4.66
C LEU A 54 8.19 -5.94 -6.03
N GLU A 55 9.42 -5.44 -6.05
CA GLU A 55 10.12 -5.12 -7.29
C GLU A 55 9.25 -4.24 -8.17
N CYS A 56 8.85 -3.12 -7.61
CA CYS A 56 7.96 -2.21 -8.32
C CYS A 56 8.30 -0.77 -7.97
N GLN A 57 7.63 0.15 -8.64
CA GLN A 57 7.79 1.56 -8.39
C GLN A 57 6.76 2.03 -7.38
N LEU A 58 7.01 3.17 -6.77
CA LEU A 58 6.10 3.70 -5.79
C LEU A 58 4.71 3.91 -6.38
N ALA A 59 4.63 4.32 -7.64
CA ALA A 59 3.35 4.54 -8.28
C ALA A 59 2.51 3.27 -8.43
N ASP A 60 3.14 2.11 -8.33
CA ASP A 60 2.41 0.86 -8.37
C ASP A 60 1.73 0.56 -7.04
N ILE A 61 2.19 1.19 -5.98
CA ILE A 61 1.68 0.96 -4.64
C ILE A 61 0.71 2.05 -4.20
N LEU A 62 1.04 3.30 -4.53
CA LEU A 62 0.26 4.45 -4.12
C LEU A 62 -0.31 5.17 -5.31
N GLU A 63 -1.50 5.72 -5.12
CA GLU A 63 -2.16 6.41 -6.19
C GLU A 63 -2.95 7.56 -5.61
N TYR A 64 -2.95 8.69 -6.30
CA TYR A 64 -3.80 9.79 -5.89
C TYR A 64 -5.13 9.66 -6.63
N VAL A 65 -6.21 9.63 -5.87
CA VAL A 65 -7.54 9.56 -6.45
C VAL A 65 -8.26 10.82 -6.02
N PRO A 66 -8.69 11.64 -6.96
CA PRO A 66 -9.43 12.84 -6.60
C PRO A 66 -10.69 12.46 -5.86
N ASP A 67 -11.04 13.24 -4.86
CA ASP A 67 -12.29 13.02 -4.17
C ASP A 67 -13.38 13.25 -5.17
N THR A 68 -14.25 12.29 -5.26
CA THR A 68 -15.21 12.40 -6.30
C THR A 68 -16.36 13.22 -5.98
N THR A 69 -16.45 13.71 -4.82
CA THR A 69 -17.57 14.49 -4.56
C THR A 69 -17.45 15.64 -5.41
N GLU A 70 -18.29 15.72 -6.27
CA GLU A 70 -18.30 16.79 -7.13
C GLU A 70 -18.45 17.98 -6.41
N SER A 71 -18.92 17.84 -5.32
CA SER A 71 -19.12 19.05 -4.59
C SER A 71 -17.85 19.78 -4.46
N GLU A 72 -16.81 19.11 -4.31
CA GLU A 72 -15.68 19.89 -4.13
C GLU A 72 -15.22 20.35 -5.33
N ALA A 73 -15.69 19.88 -6.29
CA ALA A 73 -15.23 20.35 -7.51
C ALA A 73 -15.49 21.81 -7.61
N VAL A 74 -16.17 22.37 -6.75
CA VAL A 74 -16.44 23.73 -6.90
C VAL A 74 -15.40 24.67 -6.67
#